data_aae102974956bf4f9bb8c5067b5b252f
#
_entry.id   aae102974956bf4f9bb8c5067b5b252f
#
_cell.length_a   1.000
_cell.length_b   1.000
_cell.length_c   1.000
_cell.angle_alpha   90.00
_cell.angle_beta   90.00
_cell.angle_gamma   90.00
#
_symmetry.space_group_name_H-M   'P 1'
#
loop_
_entity.id
_entity.type
_entity.pdbx_description
1 polymer ?
#
loop_
_entity_poly.entity_id
_entity_poly.type
_entity_poly.pdbx_seq_one_letter_code
_entity_poly.pdbx_strand_id
1 'polypeptide(L)'
;MKMLVRNAGLSDELSFHFSDSNWYNYPMDAEKYANQLHSLPEGEDLINIWVGADTFGIRQQAGTGIFEFLKALPYYVLEREMGFCTPTEAAKKMTASDVISAPYPLTWAGEAKDLSMYNGNDLQQEALNKLYAVAERVHLCRDKGLKTNWLRLQDVNNFHYMNHIDQGATYYESAYDAFINYMNILSDFLQSVEEQYPTTIGNEELNGLLKTINSQEKEIQQLKEELKKKKAKQAK
;
A
#
# COMPACT_ATOMS: atom_id res chain seq x y z
N MET A 1 -13.71 11.24 0.74
CA MET A 1 -12.57 10.75 -0.09
C MET A 1 -13.16 10.02 -1.27
N LYS A 2 -12.65 10.21 -2.51
CA LYS A 2 -13.06 9.40 -3.66
C LYS A 2 -12.18 8.15 -3.71
N MET A 3 -12.77 6.99 -3.94
CA MET A 3 -12.09 5.71 -4.05
C MET A 3 -12.25 5.19 -5.48
N LEU A 4 -11.17 4.69 -6.07
CA LEU A 4 -11.16 4.01 -7.36
C LEU A 4 -11.13 2.51 -7.10
N VAL A 5 -12.24 1.84 -7.33
CA VAL A 5 -12.39 0.41 -7.03
C VAL A 5 -11.88 -0.42 -8.20
N ARG A 6 -11.08 -1.43 -7.90
CA ARG A 6 -10.52 -2.37 -8.88
C ARG A 6 -11.62 -3.22 -9.52
N ASN A 7 -11.65 -3.31 -10.82
CA ASN A 7 -12.39 -4.39 -11.49
C ASN A 7 -11.61 -5.69 -11.32
N ALA A 8 -12.09 -6.56 -10.43
CA ALA A 8 -11.37 -7.79 -10.07
C ALA A 8 -11.25 -8.74 -11.25
N GLY A 9 -12.36 -9.04 -11.94
CA GLY A 9 -12.38 -9.99 -13.04
C GLY A 9 -11.39 -9.63 -14.16
N LEU A 10 -11.52 -8.44 -14.71
CA LEU A 10 -10.65 -7.97 -15.78
C LEU A 10 -9.18 -7.86 -15.38
N SER A 11 -8.92 -7.46 -14.13
CA SER A 11 -7.54 -7.38 -13.63
C SER A 11 -6.93 -8.78 -13.41
N ASP A 12 -7.72 -9.74 -12.93
CA ASP A 12 -7.27 -11.11 -12.68
C ASP A 12 -7.03 -11.88 -13.98
N GLU A 13 -7.81 -11.61 -15.03
CA GLU A 13 -7.56 -12.16 -16.36
C GLU A 13 -6.14 -11.84 -16.85
N LEU A 14 -5.67 -10.62 -16.66
CA LEU A 14 -4.31 -10.24 -17.03
C LEU A 14 -3.26 -10.83 -16.08
N SER A 15 -3.54 -10.79 -14.77
CA SER A 15 -2.54 -11.17 -13.77
C SER A 15 -2.33 -12.68 -13.70
N PHE A 16 -3.39 -13.47 -13.81
CA PHE A 16 -3.36 -14.89 -13.49
C PHE A 16 -3.74 -15.79 -14.66
N HIS A 17 -4.58 -15.32 -15.58
CA HIS A 17 -5.18 -16.17 -16.61
C HIS A 17 -4.70 -15.85 -18.03
N PHE A 18 -3.88 -14.84 -18.23
CA PHE A 18 -3.42 -14.43 -19.57
C PHE A 18 -2.82 -15.57 -20.40
N SER A 19 -2.00 -16.41 -19.78
CA SER A 19 -1.35 -17.58 -20.43
C SER A 19 -1.94 -18.93 -20.03
N ASP A 20 -3.03 -18.94 -19.27
CA ASP A 20 -3.68 -20.17 -18.84
C ASP A 20 -4.54 -20.76 -19.97
N SER A 21 -4.06 -21.83 -20.60
CA SER A 21 -4.74 -22.52 -21.70
C SER A 21 -6.08 -23.16 -21.30
N ASN A 22 -6.33 -23.34 -20.01
CA ASN A 22 -7.60 -23.89 -19.49
C ASN A 22 -8.62 -22.79 -19.19
N TRP A 23 -8.22 -21.54 -19.22
CA TRP A 23 -9.12 -20.44 -18.99
C TRP A 23 -10.10 -20.28 -20.16
N TYR A 24 -11.37 -20.07 -19.85
CA TYR A 24 -12.44 -20.02 -20.87
C TYR A 24 -12.19 -18.93 -21.93
N ASN A 25 -11.43 -17.93 -21.59
CA ASN A 25 -11.15 -16.75 -22.44
C ASN A 25 -9.80 -16.84 -23.17
N TYR A 26 -9.09 -17.97 -23.04
CA TYR A 26 -7.81 -18.21 -23.74
C TYR A 26 -8.05 -18.47 -25.25
N PRO A 27 -7.18 -18.02 -26.16
CA PRO A 27 -6.08 -17.08 -25.91
C PRO A 27 -6.60 -15.65 -25.72
N MET A 28 -5.93 -14.92 -24.84
CA MET A 28 -6.21 -13.51 -24.60
C MET A 28 -5.32 -12.65 -25.51
N ASP A 29 -5.90 -11.81 -26.33
CA ASP A 29 -5.21 -10.79 -27.10
C ASP A 29 -5.75 -9.39 -26.80
N ALA A 30 -5.07 -8.37 -27.31
CA ALA A 30 -5.40 -6.97 -26.99
C ALA A 30 -6.77 -6.54 -27.57
N GLU A 31 -7.15 -7.08 -28.74
CA GLU A 31 -8.43 -6.78 -29.36
C GLU A 31 -9.59 -7.38 -28.56
N LYS A 32 -9.45 -8.65 -28.20
CA LYS A 32 -10.45 -9.36 -27.39
C LYS A 32 -10.65 -8.71 -26.02
N TYR A 33 -9.55 -8.31 -25.38
CA TYR A 33 -9.63 -7.61 -24.11
C TYR A 33 -10.26 -6.23 -24.22
N ALA A 34 -9.94 -5.46 -25.28
CA ALA A 34 -10.59 -4.18 -25.54
C ALA A 34 -12.09 -4.34 -25.84
N ASN A 35 -12.50 -5.43 -26.51
CA ASN A 35 -13.92 -5.77 -26.69
C ASN A 35 -14.62 -6.04 -25.35
N GLN A 36 -13.97 -6.76 -24.43
CA GLN A 36 -14.51 -6.99 -23.08
C GLN A 36 -14.69 -5.67 -22.32
N LEU A 37 -13.69 -4.78 -22.36
CA LEU A 37 -13.82 -3.46 -21.76
C LEU A 37 -14.99 -2.67 -22.33
N HIS A 38 -15.18 -2.70 -23.65
CA HIS A 38 -16.25 -1.98 -24.34
C HIS A 38 -17.63 -2.59 -24.08
N SER A 39 -17.71 -3.89 -23.79
CA SER A 39 -18.97 -4.62 -23.56
C SER A 39 -19.50 -4.52 -22.12
N LEU A 40 -18.84 -3.75 -21.25
CA LEU A 40 -19.33 -3.51 -19.90
C LEU A 40 -20.68 -2.74 -19.94
N PRO A 41 -21.52 -2.89 -18.88
CA PRO A 41 -22.83 -2.26 -18.87
C PRO A 41 -22.78 -0.74 -19.11
N GLU A 42 -23.76 -0.22 -19.84
CA GLU A 42 -23.93 1.23 -20.00
C GLU A 42 -24.06 1.93 -18.65
N GLY A 43 -23.28 2.99 -18.46
CA GLY A 43 -23.23 3.76 -17.21
C GLY A 43 -21.94 3.58 -16.41
N GLU A 44 -21.04 2.69 -16.83
CA GLU A 44 -19.70 2.61 -16.29
C GLU A 44 -18.74 3.57 -17.03
N ASP A 45 -18.68 4.82 -16.58
CA ASP A 45 -17.82 5.84 -17.18
C ASP A 45 -16.32 5.62 -16.90
N LEU A 46 -15.96 4.72 -15.98
CA LEU A 46 -14.59 4.48 -15.55
C LEU A 46 -14.34 3.02 -15.21
N ILE A 47 -13.38 2.43 -15.89
CA ILE A 47 -12.91 1.06 -15.62
C ILE A 47 -11.53 1.13 -14.98
N ASN A 48 -11.39 0.55 -13.78
CA ASN A 48 -10.14 0.52 -13.05
C ASN A 48 -9.49 -0.87 -13.14
N ILE A 49 -8.44 -0.97 -13.94
CA ILE A 49 -7.62 -2.17 -14.05
C ILE A 49 -6.38 -2.00 -13.15
N TRP A 50 -6.28 -2.85 -12.14
CA TRP A 50 -5.18 -2.83 -11.17
C TRP A 50 -4.46 -4.17 -11.20
N VAL A 51 -3.23 -4.16 -11.68
CA VAL A 51 -2.36 -5.32 -11.74
C VAL A 51 -1.02 -5.02 -11.08
N GLY A 52 -0.39 -6.03 -10.48
CA GLY A 52 0.96 -5.90 -9.97
C GLY A 52 1.95 -5.70 -11.12
N ALA A 53 2.99 -4.91 -10.92
CA ALA A 53 4.04 -4.73 -11.93
C ALA A 53 4.74 -6.05 -12.28
N ASP A 54 4.79 -6.98 -11.33
CA ASP A 54 5.29 -8.34 -11.48
C ASP A 54 4.47 -9.20 -12.48
N THR A 55 3.25 -8.78 -12.81
CA THR A 55 2.47 -9.39 -13.89
C THR A 55 3.25 -9.38 -15.20
N PHE A 56 3.95 -8.31 -15.50
CA PHE A 56 4.68 -8.12 -16.75
C PHE A 56 6.14 -8.57 -16.61
N GLY A 57 6.43 -9.79 -17.04
CA GLY A 57 7.78 -10.37 -17.09
C GLY A 57 8.11 -11.37 -15.99
N ILE A 58 7.39 -11.37 -14.85
CA ILE A 58 7.57 -12.37 -13.77
C ILE A 58 6.44 -13.39 -13.82
N ARG A 59 5.18 -12.99 -13.59
CA ARG A 59 4.02 -13.90 -13.65
C ARG A 59 3.74 -14.33 -15.09
N GLN A 60 3.62 -13.36 -15.97
CA GLN A 60 3.46 -13.55 -17.40
C GLN A 60 4.81 -13.26 -18.07
N GLN A 61 5.54 -14.31 -18.41
CA GLN A 61 6.87 -14.21 -19.02
C GLN A 61 6.78 -13.62 -20.44
N ALA A 62 7.89 -13.12 -20.97
CA ALA A 62 7.93 -12.53 -22.31
C ALA A 62 7.41 -13.47 -23.41
N GLY A 63 7.68 -14.77 -23.29
CA GLY A 63 7.22 -15.79 -24.23
C GLY A 63 5.71 -16.01 -24.29
N THR A 64 4.94 -15.47 -23.35
CA THR A 64 3.47 -15.56 -23.37
C THR A 64 2.81 -14.54 -24.31
N GLY A 65 3.57 -13.56 -24.84
CA GLY A 65 3.03 -12.47 -25.66
C GLY A 65 2.47 -11.29 -24.85
N ILE A 66 2.67 -11.26 -23.52
CA ILE A 66 2.13 -10.21 -22.66
C ILE A 66 2.63 -8.80 -23.02
N PHE A 67 3.86 -8.67 -23.51
CA PHE A 67 4.41 -7.38 -23.92
C PHE A 67 3.85 -6.90 -25.26
N GLU A 68 3.62 -7.81 -26.19
CA GLU A 68 2.93 -7.52 -27.46
C GLU A 68 1.50 -7.11 -27.22
N PHE A 69 0.81 -7.80 -26.30
CA PHE A 69 -0.50 -7.43 -25.83
C PHE A 69 -0.50 -6.00 -25.26
N LEU A 70 0.42 -5.71 -24.33
CA LEU A 70 0.50 -4.39 -23.68
C LEU A 70 0.79 -3.26 -24.68
N LYS A 71 1.62 -3.56 -25.71
CA LYS A 71 1.93 -2.61 -26.78
C LYS A 71 0.74 -2.35 -27.70
N ALA A 72 -0.08 -3.36 -27.99
CA ALA A 72 -1.22 -3.26 -28.90
C ALA A 72 -2.48 -2.73 -28.22
N LEU A 73 -2.64 -2.97 -26.90
CA LEU A 73 -3.85 -2.62 -26.14
C LEU A 73 -4.30 -1.16 -26.33
N PRO A 74 -3.41 -0.14 -26.24
CA PRO A 74 -3.84 1.25 -26.40
C PRO A 74 -4.50 1.54 -27.75
N TYR A 75 -4.02 0.91 -28.83
CA TYR A 75 -4.60 1.06 -30.15
C TYR A 75 -6.06 0.59 -30.18
N TYR A 76 -6.31 -0.63 -29.72
CA TYR A 76 -7.66 -1.20 -29.73
C TYR A 76 -8.64 -0.52 -28.76
N VAL A 77 -8.14 0.00 -27.64
CA VAL A 77 -8.94 0.80 -26.71
C VAL A 77 -9.39 2.11 -27.36
N LEU A 78 -8.47 2.82 -28.00
CA LEU A 78 -8.78 4.08 -28.68
C LEU A 78 -9.70 3.91 -29.90
N GLU A 79 -9.54 2.81 -30.65
CA GLU A 79 -10.41 2.46 -31.78
C GLU A 79 -11.87 2.28 -31.36
N ARG A 80 -12.12 1.92 -30.09
CA ARG A 80 -13.47 1.76 -29.51
C ARG A 80 -13.96 3.01 -28.78
N GLU A 81 -13.42 4.17 -29.13
CA GLU A 81 -13.77 5.47 -28.54
C GLU A 81 -13.57 5.54 -27.00
N MET A 82 -12.86 4.58 -26.41
CA MET A 82 -12.42 4.63 -25.02
C MET A 82 -11.11 5.40 -24.92
N GLY A 83 -10.80 5.92 -23.73
CA GLY A 83 -9.57 6.66 -23.48
C GLY A 83 -8.87 6.23 -22.21
N PHE A 84 -7.73 6.82 -21.95
CA PHE A 84 -6.97 6.63 -20.71
C PHE A 84 -6.99 7.91 -19.89
N CYS A 85 -7.06 7.77 -18.59
CA CYS A 85 -6.92 8.88 -17.67
C CYS A 85 -6.05 8.49 -16.47
N THR A 86 -5.41 9.48 -15.89
CA THR A 86 -4.71 9.28 -14.63
C THR A 86 -5.70 9.22 -13.45
N PRO A 87 -5.33 8.57 -12.31
CA PRO A 87 -6.17 8.58 -11.11
C PRO A 87 -6.56 10.00 -10.64
N THR A 88 -5.66 10.97 -10.83
CA THR A 88 -5.92 12.37 -10.48
C THR A 88 -6.97 13.01 -11.41
N GLU A 89 -6.93 12.71 -12.69
CA GLU A 89 -7.93 13.18 -13.65
C GLU A 89 -9.29 12.55 -13.39
N ALA A 90 -9.35 11.24 -13.17
CA ALA A 90 -10.56 10.53 -12.78
C ALA A 90 -11.16 11.14 -11.50
N ALA A 91 -10.38 11.33 -10.47
CA ALA A 91 -10.84 11.90 -9.19
C ALA A 91 -11.38 13.34 -9.34
N LYS A 92 -10.86 14.13 -10.30
CA LYS A 92 -11.32 15.51 -10.57
C LYS A 92 -12.57 15.56 -11.45
N LYS A 93 -12.63 14.72 -12.48
CA LYS A 93 -13.68 14.78 -13.53
C LYS A 93 -14.91 13.94 -13.17
N MET A 94 -14.71 12.78 -12.53
CA MET A 94 -15.80 11.84 -12.27
C MET A 94 -16.55 12.17 -10.99
N THR A 95 -17.86 11.97 -11.00
CA THR A 95 -18.69 12.01 -9.80
C THR A 95 -18.67 10.62 -9.14
N ALA A 96 -18.73 10.56 -7.81
CA ALA A 96 -18.86 9.27 -7.13
C ALA A 96 -20.26 8.69 -7.46
N SER A 97 -20.29 7.45 -7.90
CA SER A 97 -21.53 6.74 -8.27
C SER A 97 -22.20 6.13 -7.05
N ASP A 98 -21.41 5.75 -6.02
CA ASP A 98 -21.91 5.08 -4.82
C ASP A 98 -21.01 5.37 -3.60
N VAL A 99 -21.43 4.88 -2.43
CA VAL A 99 -20.71 5.02 -1.16
C VAL A 99 -20.33 3.64 -0.64
N ILE A 100 -19.02 3.45 -0.44
CA ILE A 100 -18.50 2.21 0.14
C ILE A 100 -18.30 2.41 1.65
N SER A 101 -18.91 1.51 2.44
CA SER A 101 -18.67 1.42 3.88
C SER A 101 -17.71 0.26 4.17
N ALA A 102 -16.59 0.58 4.83
CA ALA A 102 -15.64 -0.42 5.32
C ALA A 102 -15.52 -0.26 6.85
N PRO A 103 -16.45 -0.84 7.64
CA PRO A 103 -16.50 -0.65 9.09
C PRO A 103 -15.37 -1.38 9.83
N TYR A 104 -14.69 -2.31 9.16
CA TYR A 104 -13.57 -3.08 9.69
C TYR A 104 -12.31 -2.87 8.86
N PRO A 105 -11.11 -3.02 9.46
CA PRO A 105 -9.87 -3.08 8.68
C PRO A 105 -9.92 -4.24 7.69
N LEU A 106 -9.67 -3.93 6.42
CA LEU A 106 -9.66 -4.91 5.33
C LEU A 106 -8.27 -4.96 4.71
N THR A 107 -7.85 -6.15 4.30
CA THR A 107 -6.65 -6.35 3.51
C THR A 107 -6.96 -7.18 2.27
N TRP A 108 -6.05 -7.17 1.32
CA TRP A 108 -6.11 -8.04 0.15
C TRP A 108 -5.59 -9.46 0.45
N ALA A 109 -4.83 -9.62 1.54
CA ALA A 109 -4.14 -10.85 1.88
C ALA A 109 -5.03 -11.83 2.65
N GLY A 110 -4.70 -13.10 2.51
CA GLY A 110 -5.40 -14.19 3.17
C GLY A 110 -6.84 -14.41 2.69
N GLU A 111 -7.44 -15.46 3.18
CA GLU A 111 -8.83 -15.83 2.83
C GLU A 111 -9.83 -14.92 3.56
N ALA A 112 -9.58 -14.63 4.83
CA ALA A 112 -10.45 -13.80 5.67
C ALA A 112 -10.48 -12.31 5.28
N LYS A 113 -9.50 -11.84 4.49
CA LYS A 113 -9.37 -10.43 4.06
C LYS A 113 -9.29 -9.43 5.22
N ASP A 114 -8.88 -9.87 6.39
CA ASP A 114 -8.67 -9.09 7.60
C ASP A 114 -7.16 -8.87 7.88
N LEU A 115 -6.82 -8.46 9.10
CA LEU A 115 -5.43 -8.22 9.48
C LEU A 115 -4.65 -9.47 9.94
N SER A 116 -5.28 -10.65 9.97
CA SER A 116 -4.66 -11.86 10.54
C SER A 116 -3.35 -12.27 9.84
N MET A 117 -3.20 -11.94 8.56
CA MET A 117 -1.97 -12.18 7.81
C MET A 117 -0.78 -11.33 8.31
N TYR A 118 -1.01 -10.27 9.05
CA TYR A 118 0.01 -9.31 9.48
C TYR A 118 0.16 -9.19 11.00
N ASN A 119 -0.87 -9.58 11.77
CA ASN A 119 -0.86 -9.51 13.24
C ASN A 119 -1.57 -10.70 13.91
N GLY A 120 -1.75 -11.81 13.16
CA GLY A 120 -2.54 -12.96 13.62
C GLY A 120 -1.81 -13.94 14.53
N ASN A 121 -0.49 -13.82 14.66
CA ASN A 121 0.31 -14.72 15.52
C ASN A 121 1.18 -13.96 16.50
N ASP A 122 1.72 -14.68 17.49
CA ASP A 122 2.50 -14.11 18.60
C ASP A 122 3.79 -13.43 18.11
N LEU A 123 4.45 -13.95 17.07
CA LEU A 123 5.67 -13.36 16.52
C LEU A 123 5.39 -11.97 15.94
N GLN A 124 4.33 -11.86 15.15
CA GLN A 124 3.90 -10.60 14.57
C GLN A 124 3.49 -9.59 15.64
N GLN A 125 2.72 -10.03 16.63
CA GLN A 125 2.27 -9.16 17.72
C GLN A 125 3.43 -8.66 18.58
N GLU A 126 4.39 -9.51 18.91
CA GLU A 126 5.60 -9.13 19.65
C GLU A 126 6.41 -8.08 18.87
N ALA A 127 6.62 -8.30 17.56
CA ALA A 127 7.35 -7.38 16.72
C ALA A 127 6.65 -6.02 16.62
N LEU A 128 5.33 -6.01 16.39
CA LEU A 128 4.51 -4.79 16.33
C LEU A 128 4.51 -4.04 17.66
N ASN A 129 4.33 -4.74 18.78
CA ASN A 129 4.31 -4.14 20.11
C ASN A 129 5.64 -3.43 20.41
N LYS A 130 6.77 -4.09 20.13
CA LYS A 130 8.10 -3.49 20.33
C LYS A 130 8.35 -2.29 19.41
N LEU A 131 7.96 -2.39 18.13
CA LEU A 131 8.10 -1.32 17.19
C LEU A 131 7.33 -0.08 17.63
N TYR A 132 6.06 -0.24 18.00
CA TYR A 132 5.20 0.89 18.35
C TYR A 132 5.41 1.41 19.78
N ALA A 133 6.05 0.64 20.67
CA ALA A 133 6.40 1.11 22.01
C ALA A 133 7.29 2.36 22.01
N VAL A 134 8.06 2.58 20.94
CA VAL A 134 8.97 3.73 20.80
C VAL A 134 8.43 4.83 19.87
N ALA A 135 7.21 4.71 19.36
CA ALA A 135 6.64 5.61 18.36
C ALA A 135 6.73 7.10 18.78
N GLU A 136 6.34 7.42 20.01
CA GLU A 136 6.38 8.79 20.51
C GLU A 136 7.81 9.35 20.57
N ARG A 137 8.78 8.53 21.01
CA ARG A 137 10.19 8.92 21.02
C ARG A 137 10.72 9.21 19.64
N VAL A 138 10.40 8.35 18.66
CA VAL A 138 10.80 8.53 17.28
C VAL A 138 10.21 9.80 16.69
N HIS A 139 8.97 10.12 16.99
CA HIS A 139 8.35 11.36 16.52
C HIS A 139 9.05 12.62 17.06
N LEU A 140 9.59 12.55 18.29
CA LEU A 140 10.35 13.63 18.92
C LEU A 140 11.79 13.71 18.42
N CYS A 141 12.36 12.64 17.87
CA CYS A 141 13.71 12.65 17.34
C CYS A 141 13.88 13.74 16.27
N ARG A 142 15.01 14.43 16.30
CA ARG A 142 15.38 15.39 15.24
C ARG A 142 16.07 14.72 14.07
N ASP A 143 16.61 13.52 14.27
CA ASP A 143 17.28 12.74 13.24
C ASP A 143 16.27 12.23 12.20
N LYS A 144 16.44 12.72 10.98
CA LYS A 144 15.61 12.29 9.84
C LYS A 144 15.91 10.85 9.41
N GLY A 145 17.14 10.38 9.56
CA GLY A 145 17.55 9.03 9.23
C GLY A 145 16.82 8.03 10.12
N LEU A 146 16.76 8.30 11.41
CA LEU A 146 16.07 7.48 12.39
C LEU A 146 14.56 7.43 12.10
N LYS A 147 13.91 8.57 11.77
CA LYS A 147 12.50 8.58 11.35
C LYS A 147 12.26 7.78 10.08
N THR A 148 13.18 7.85 9.12
CA THR A 148 13.08 7.08 7.87
C THR A 148 13.22 5.57 8.14
N ASN A 149 14.15 5.18 9.01
CA ASN A 149 14.32 3.77 9.39
C ASN A 149 13.09 3.23 10.12
N TRP A 150 12.48 4.02 11.00
CA TRP A 150 11.23 3.63 11.65
C TRP A 150 10.09 3.42 10.65
N LEU A 151 9.98 4.28 9.62
CA LEU A 151 8.99 4.07 8.56
C LEU A 151 9.26 2.79 7.75
N ARG A 152 10.52 2.46 7.48
CA ARG A 152 10.89 1.21 6.79
C ARG A 152 10.58 -0.03 7.62
N LEU A 153 10.77 0.03 8.93
CA LEU A 153 10.42 -1.06 9.84
C LEU A 153 8.91 -1.33 9.89
N GLN A 154 8.08 -0.37 9.50
CA GLN A 154 6.62 -0.53 9.41
C GLN A 154 6.17 -1.15 8.08
N ASP A 155 7.08 -1.50 7.16
CA ASP A 155 6.70 -2.17 5.92
C ASP A 155 5.94 -3.46 6.24
N VAL A 156 4.76 -3.58 5.69
CA VAL A 156 3.83 -4.69 5.95
C VAL A 156 4.42 -6.05 5.58
N ASN A 157 5.32 -6.11 4.61
CA ASN A 157 5.98 -7.34 4.21
C ASN A 157 6.82 -7.94 5.34
N ASN A 158 7.43 -7.10 6.20
CA ASN A 158 8.17 -7.61 7.36
C ASN A 158 7.29 -8.52 8.23
N PHE A 159 6.05 -8.13 8.45
CA PHE A 159 5.09 -8.90 9.25
C PHE A 159 4.49 -10.06 8.47
N HIS A 160 4.26 -9.89 7.16
CA HIS A 160 3.77 -10.96 6.30
C HIS A 160 4.72 -12.16 6.29
N TYR A 161 6.03 -11.95 6.21
CA TYR A 161 7.03 -13.02 6.25
C TYR A 161 7.07 -13.80 7.58
N MET A 162 6.53 -13.24 8.66
CA MET A 162 6.37 -13.91 9.95
C MET A 162 5.08 -14.74 10.04
N ASN A 163 4.29 -14.82 8.97
CA ASN A 163 3.07 -15.60 8.93
C ASN A 163 3.38 -17.08 8.69
N HIS A 164 2.66 -17.98 9.37
CA HIS A 164 2.83 -19.43 9.23
C HIS A 164 1.95 -20.05 8.14
N ILE A 165 0.94 -19.33 7.67
CA ILE A 165 -0.07 -19.85 6.75
C ILE A 165 0.38 -19.65 5.30
N ASP A 166 0.78 -18.44 4.96
CA ASP A 166 1.22 -18.07 3.61
C ASP A 166 2.31 -17.00 3.71
N GLN A 167 3.55 -17.43 3.49
CA GLN A 167 4.70 -16.52 3.48
C GLN A 167 4.92 -15.87 2.12
N GLY A 168 4.23 -16.38 1.07
CA GLY A 168 4.48 -15.98 -0.31
C GLY A 168 5.92 -16.26 -0.77
N ALA A 169 6.39 -15.51 -1.77
CA ALA A 169 7.78 -15.55 -2.17
C ALA A 169 8.64 -14.80 -1.14
N THR A 170 9.43 -15.54 -0.36
CA THR A 170 10.31 -15.00 0.67
C THR A 170 11.71 -15.55 0.56
N TYR A 171 12.69 -14.82 1.10
CA TYR A 171 14.08 -15.27 1.23
C TYR A 171 14.34 -16.02 2.54
N TYR A 172 13.35 -16.12 3.41
CA TYR A 172 13.45 -16.77 4.71
C TYR A 172 13.02 -18.24 4.62
N GLU A 173 13.71 -19.10 5.34
CA GLU A 173 13.40 -20.53 5.39
C GLU A 173 12.15 -20.80 6.27
N SER A 174 11.89 -19.92 7.23
CA SER A 174 10.74 -20.02 8.13
C SER A 174 10.23 -18.65 8.60
N ALA A 175 9.02 -18.62 9.12
CA ALA A 175 8.45 -17.43 9.78
C ALA A 175 9.29 -16.99 10.99
N TYR A 176 9.91 -17.96 11.69
CA TYR A 176 10.77 -17.68 12.83
C TYR A 176 12.08 -17.02 12.40
N ASP A 177 12.68 -17.43 11.27
CA ASP A 177 13.89 -16.78 10.74
C ASP A 177 13.60 -15.34 10.33
N ALA A 178 12.45 -15.09 9.69
CA ALA A 178 12.00 -13.74 9.39
C ALA A 178 11.85 -12.89 10.66
N PHE A 179 11.24 -13.45 11.70
CA PHE A 179 11.09 -12.79 13.00
C PHE A 179 12.43 -12.48 13.65
N ILE A 180 13.35 -13.43 13.73
CA ILE A 180 14.67 -13.22 14.35
C ILE A 180 15.45 -12.13 13.59
N ASN A 181 15.46 -12.19 12.27
CA ASN A 181 16.14 -11.17 11.47
C ASN A 181 15.54 -9.78 11.70
N TYR A 182 14.22 -9.67 11.69
CA TYR A 182 13.53 -8.43 11.99
C TYR A 182 13.83 -7.91 13.39
N MET A 183 13.81 -8.79 14.42
CA MET A 183 14.06 -8.42 15.80
C MET A 183 15.50 -7.96 16.04
N ASN A 184 16.48 -8.52 15.33
CA ASN A 184 17.86 -8.05 15.38
C ASN A 184 17.95 -6.62 14.84
N ILE A 185 17.37 -6.33 13.67
CA ILE A 185 17.35 -4.99 13.10
C ILE A 185 16.58 -4.01 14.00
N LEU A 186 15.45 -4.44 14.54
CA LEU A 186 14.66 -3.64 15.47
C LEU A 186 15.45 -3.34 16.75
N SER A 187 16.22 -4.29 17.28
CA SER A 187 17.04 -4.09 18.48
C SER A 187 18.09 -3.01 18.28
N ASP A 188 18.82 -3.01 17.16
CA ASP A 188 19.77 -1.96 16.81
C ASP A 188 19.09 -0.59 16.67
N PHE A 189 17.91 -0.59 16.07
CA PHE A 189 17.10 0.62 15.95
C PHE A 189 16.65 1.16 17.32
N LEU A 190 16.18 0.28 18.23
CA LEU A 190 15.75 0.65 19.57
C LEU A 190 16.92 1.21 20.39
N GLN A 191 18.10 0.62 20.27
CA GLN A 191 19.31 1.17 20.88
C GLN A 191 19.62 2.58 20.38
N SER A 192 19.53 2.82 19.07
CA SER A 192 19.74 4.16 18.49
C SER A 192 18.71 5.20 18.98
N VAL A 193 17.46 4.75 19.23
CA VAL A 193 16.42 5.62 19.82
C VAL A 193 16.77 5.91 21.30
N GLU A 194 17.22 4.92 22.05
CA GLU A 194 17.59 5.09 23.46
C GLU A 194 18.79 6.00 23.66
N GLU A 195 19.79 5.94 22.79
CA GLU A 195 20.95 6.82 22.82
C GLU A 195 20.55 8.31 22.64
N GLN A 196 19.54 8.59 21.84
CA GLN A 196 19.01 9.96 21.72
C GLN A 196 18.10 10.38 22.88
N TYR A 197 17.40 9.45 23.47
CA TYR A 197 16.48 9.66 24.60
C TYR A 197 16.68 8.58 25.67
N PRO A 198 17.70 8.69 26.51
CA PRO A 198 18.07 7.66 27.48
C PRO A 198 17.06 7.43 28.62
N THR A 199 16.02 8.25 28.71
CA THR A 199 14.98 8.09 29.72
C THR A 199 13.95 7.05 29.33
N THR A 200 13.81 6.01 30.13
CA THR A 200 12.66 5.09 30.03
C THR A 200 11.38 5.87 30.34
N ILE A 201 10.42 5.87 29.40
CA ILE A 201 9.13 6.51 29.59
C ILE A 201 8.23 5.63 30.49
N GLY A 202 8.68 5.39 31.70
CA GLY A 202 7.89 4.74 32.74
C GLY A 202 7.13 5.71 33.65
N ASN A 203 7.28 7.02 33.40
CA ASN A 203 6.70 8.05 34.21
C ASN A 203 5.53 8.71 33.44
N GLU A 204 4.29 8.60 33.99
CA GLU A 204 3.09 9.19 33.40
C GLU A 204 3.23 10.71 33.13
N GLU A 205 3.98 11.39 33.98
CA GLU A 205 4.24 12.82 33.87
C GLU A 205 5.08 13.17 32.63
N LEU A 206 6.10 12.36 32.34
CA LEU A 206 6.92 12.52 31.14
C LEU A 206 6.13 12.19 29.88
N ASN A 207 5.29 11.16 29.92
CA ASN A 207 4.38 10.84 28.81
C ASN A 207 3.38 11.97 28.54
N GLY A 208 2.86 12.60 29.59
CA GLY A 208 1.98 13.76 29.48
C GLY A 208 2.68 14.97 28.83
N LEU A 209 3.90 15.26 29.25
CA LEU A 209 4.73 16.33 28.66
C LEU A 209 5.05 16.05 27.17
N LEU A 210 5.41 14.83 26.83
CA LEU A 210 5.70 14.41 25.45
C LEU A 210 4.46 14.55 24.54
N LYS A 211 3.28 14.17 25.02
CA LYS A 211 2.01 14.37 24.29
C LYS A 211 1.72 15.85 24.06
N THR A 212 1.99 16.67 25.08
CA THR A 212 1.81 18.14 24.98
C THR A 212 2.75 18.74 23.95
N ILE A 213 4.04 18.37 23.97
CA ILE A 213 5.03 18.83 23.00
C ILE A 213 4.61 18.43 21.59
N ASN A 214 4.21 17.19 21.36
CA ASN A 214 3.75 16.71 20.03
C ASN A 214 2.51 17.47 19.53
N SER A 215 1.57 17.78 20.41
CA SER A 215 0.39 18.56 20.02
C SER A 215 0.75 20.00 19.65
N GLN A 216 1.64 20.61 20.41
CA GLN A 216 2.14 21.97 20.13
C GLN A 216 2.97 22.04 18.84
N GLU A 217 3.79 21.04 18.53
CA GLU A 217 4.52 21.00 17.25
C GLU A 217 3.58 20.90 16.05
N LYS A 218 2.52 20.10 16.15
CA LYS A 218 1.49 20.01 15.10
C LYS A 218 0.77 21.34 14.89
N GLU A 219 0.41 22.01 15.97
CA GLU A 219 -0.23 23.32 15.91
C GLU A 219 0.70 24.40 15.31
N ILE A 220 1.97 24.40 15.71
CA ILE A 220 2.99 25.28 15.12
C ILE A 220 3.17 25.03 13.63
N GLN A 221 3.15 23.78 13.18
CA GLN A 221 3.24 23.47 11.74
C GLN A 221 2.00 23.95 10.99
N GLN A 222 0.81 23.75 11.53
CA GLN A 222 -0.44 24.24 10.93
C GLN A 222 -0.45 25.76 10.82
N LEU A 223 -0.09 26.45 11.90
CA LEU A 223 0.00 27.91 11.91
C LEU A 223 1.05 28.45 10.93
N LYS A 224 2.18 27.78 10.78
CA LYS A 224 3.21 28.13 9.77
C LYS A 224 2.70 27.95 8.34
N GLU A 225 1.93 26.92 8.07
CA GLU A 225 1.31 26.72 6.75
C GLU A 225 0.22 27.76 6.46
N GLU A 226 -0.60 28.10 7.45
CA GLU A 226 -1.61 29.16 7.32
C GLU A 226 -0.97 30.53 7.07
N LEU A 227 0.10 30.84 7.79
CA LEU A 227 0.87 32.06 7.57
C LEU A 227 1.48 32.13 6.17
N LYS A 228 2.00 31.03 5.65
CA LYS A 228 2.50 30.95 4.26
C LYS A 228 1.36 31.18 3.25
N LYS A 229 0.19 30.59 3.48
CA LYS A 229 -0.99 30.79 2.62
C LYS A 229 -1.51 32.23 2.66
N LYS A 230 -1.52 32.86 3.85
CA LYS A 230 -1.94 34.28 4.00
C LYS A 230 -0.94 35.24 3.31
N LYS A 231 0.36 35.02 3.49
CA LYS A 231 1.40 35.83 2.80
C LYS A 231 1.34 35.68 1.28
N ALA A 232 1.07 34.49 0.76
CA ALA A 232 0.91 34.28 -0.69
C ALA A 232 -0.38 34.91 -1.25
N LYS A 233 -1.41 35.12 -0.42
CA LYS A 233 -2.64 35.84 -0.84
C LYS A 233 -2.49 37.36 -0.79
N GLN A 234 -1.61 37.92 0.03
CA GLN A 234 -1.33 39.34 0.13
C GLN A 234 -0.31 39.82 -0.91
N ALA A 235 0.42 38.90 -1.56
CA ALA A 235 1.42 39.20 -2.59
C ALA A 235 0.84 39.09 -4.05
N LYS A 236 -0.47 38.86 -4.17
CA LYS A 236 -1.27 38.93 -5.39
C LYS A 236 -2.21 40.12 -5.36
#